data_464a5050a6fdeda57ae40ec39ca84ce1
#
_entry.id   464a5050a6fdeda57ae40ec39ca84ce1
#
_cell.length_a   1.000
_cell.length_b   1.000
_cell.length_c   1.000
_cell.angle_alpha   90.00
_cell.angle_beta   90.00
_cell.angle_gamma   90.00
#
_symmetry.space_group_name_H-M   'P 1'
#
loop_
_entity.id
_entity.type
_entity.pdbx_description
1 polymer ?
#
loop_
_entity_poly.entity_id
_entity_poly.type
_entity_poly.pdbx_seq_one_letter_code
_entity_poly.pdbx_strand_id
1 'polypeptide(L)'
;RDFCLSRGLGDVYKRQVQDGASYAGAILKDELKQAGITWSGTLLRQTQVNEPGTVVASKQSAPLHDLLKIMLKKSDNMIADTVFRMIGHARFNVPGTWRAGSDAVRQILRQQAGVDIGNTIIADGSGLSRHNLIAPATMMQVLQYIAQHDNELNFISMLPLAGYDGSLQYRAGLHQAGVDGKVSAKTGSLQGVYNLAGFITTASGQRMAFVQYLSGYAVEPADQRNRRIPLVRFESRLYKDIYQNN
;
A
#
# COMPACT_ATOMS: atom_id res chain seq x y z
N ARG A 1 13.30 -8.44 7.85
CA ARG A 1 12.69 -8.18 9.20
C ARG A 1 11.57 -7.19 9.00
N ASP A 2 10.34 -7.71 8.85
CA ASP A 2 9.15 -6.90 8.65
C ASP A 2 8.69 -6.36 9.99
N PHE A 3 8.93 -5.07 10.23
CA PHE A 3 8.27 -4.36 11.31
C PHE A 3 6.89 -3.89 10.84
N CYS A 4 5.94 -4.81 10.80
CA CYS A 4 4.54 -4.44 10.76
C CYS A 4 4.11 -4.13 12.19
N LEU A 5 3.89 -2.86 12.51
CA LEU A 5 3.32 -2.44 13.79
C LEU A 5 1.83 -2.84 13.83
N SER A 6 1.54 -4.10 14.14
CA SER A 6 0.19 -4.50 14.53
C SER A 6 -0.04 -4.04 15.97
N ARG A 7 -1.00 -3.16 16.17
CA ARG A 7 -1.48 -2.81 17.51
C ARG A 7 -2.47 -3.85 17.98
N GLY A 8 -2.15 -4.41 19.16
CA GLY A 8 -3.12 -4.98 20.10
C GLY A 8 -3.73 -6.32 19.68
N LEU A 9 -3.33 -7.31 20.41
CA LEU A 9 -3.76 -8.68 20.63
C LEU A 9 -2.61 -9.66 20.30
N GLY A 10 -1.69 -9.85 21.25
CA GLY A 10 -0.69 -10.90 21.20
C GLY A 10 0.36 -10.73 20.09
N ASP A 11 1.53 -11.24 20.31
CA ASP A 11 2.60 -11.26 19.31
C ASP A 11 2.22 -12.15 18.13
N VAL A 12 1.57 -11.57 17.13
CA VAL A 12 1.36 -12.23 15.84
C VAL A 12 2.66 -12.17 15.07
N TYR A 13 3.46 -13.22 15.18
CA TYR A 13 4.64 -13.40 14.36
C TYR A 13 4.24 -13.70 12.91
N LYS A 14 4.30 -12.71 12.04
CA LYS A 14 4.25 -12.92 10.61
C LYS A 14 5.59 -13.54 10.17
N ARG A 15 5.59 -14.81 9.80
CA ARG A 15 6.77 -15.47 9.25
C ARG A 15 6.77 -15.36 7.74
N GLN A 16 7.94 -15.08 7.17
CA GLN A 16 8.13 -15.08 5.72
C GLN A 16 8.03 -16.51 5.20
N VAL A 17 7.25 -16.72 4.14
CA VAL A 17 7.24 -17.96 3.37
C VAL A 17 8.45 -17.94 2.43
N GLN A 18 9.42 -18.83 2.65
CA GLN A 18 10.66 -18.88 1.85
C GLN A 18 10.40 -19.35 0.42
N ASP A 19 9.54 -20.36 0.25
CA ASP A 19 9.14 -20.91 -1.05
C ASP A 19 7.60 -20.95 -1.14
N GLY A 20 7.04 -19.97 -1.82
CA GLY A 20 5.59 -19.85 -2.00
C GLY A 20 4.98 -20.99 -2.80
N ALA A 21 5.72 -21.55 -3.77
CA ALA A 21 5.23 -22.67 -4.58
C ALA A 21 5.13 -23.96 -3.75
N SER A 22 6.16 -24.29 -2.99
CA SER A 22 6.15 -25.44 -2.09
C SER A 22 5.10 -25.30 -0.99
N TYR A 23 4.91 -24.08 -0.46
CA TYR A 23 3.87 -23.79 0.53
C TYR A 23 2.45 -23.97 -0.04
N ALA A 24 2.19 -23.45 -1.25
CA ALA A 24 0.90 -23.66 -1.94
C ALA A 24 0.63 -25.15 -2.22
N GLY A 25 1.66 -25.90 -2.62
CA GLY A 25 1.56 -27.33 -2.81
C GLY A 25 1.26 -28.10 -1.51
N ALA A 26 1.84 -27.71 -0.39
CA ALA A 26 1.57 -28.30 0.90
C ALA A 26 0.10 -28.05 1.33
N ILE A 27 -0.39 -26.81 1.16
CA ILE A 27 -1.80 -26.48 1.43
C ILE A 27 -2.73 -27.32 0.53
N LEU A 28 -2.45 -27.40 -0.78
CA LEU A 28 -3.26 -28.21 -1.69
C LEU A 28 -3.33 -29.67 -1.24
N LYS A 29 -2.20 -30.25 -0.80
CA LYS A 29 -2.17 -31.61 -0.29
C LYS A 29 -3.04 -31.79 0.95
N ASP A 30 -3.02 -30.84 1.87
CA ASP A 30 -3.85 -30.86 3.07
C ASP A 30 -5.34 -30.72 2.76
N GLU A 31 -5.70 -29.83 1.84
CA GLU A 31 -7.08 -29.64 1.37
C GLU A 31 -7.62 -30.91 0.67
N LEU A 32 -6.82 -31.53 -0.19
CA LEU A 32 -7.20 -32.81 -0.83
C LEU A 32 -7.44 -33.91 0.20
N LYS A 33 -6.57 -34.01 1.22
CA LYS A 33 -6.73 -34.96 2.33
C LYS A 33 -8.02 -34.70 3.11
N GLN A 34 -8.33 -33.45 3.43
CA GLN A 34 -9.58 -33.09 4.10
C GLN A 34 -10.82 -33.40 3.26
N ALA A 35 -10.72 -33.27 1.95
CA ALA A 35 -11.77 -33.65 1.00
C ALA A 35 -11.88 -35.18 0.78
N GLY A 36 -11.09 -36.00 1.50
CA GLY A 36 -11.12 -37.47 1.36
C GLY A 36 -10.39 -38.00 0.12
N ILE A 37 -9.62 -37.16 -0.57
CA ILE A 37 -8.85 -37.52 -1.77
C ILE A 37 -7.49 -38.08 -1.35
N THR A 38 -7.19 -39.32 -1.73
CA THR A 38 -5.93 -39.98 -1.41
C THR A 38 -4.82 -39.49 -2.35
N TRP A 39 -3.71 -39.09 -1.77
CA TRP A 39 -2.51 -38.65 -2.48
C TRP A 39 -1.40 -39.70 -2.33
N SER A 40 -0.99 -40.33 -3.43
CA SER A 40 0.10 -41.35 -3.45
C SER A 40 1.36 -40.86 -4.15
N GLY A 41 1.35 -39.67 -4.77
CA GLY A 41 2.48 -39.11 -5.52
C GLY A 41 3.41 -38.22 -4.71
N THR A 42 4.47 -37.77 -5.35
CA THR A 42 5.42 -36.79 -4.82
C THR A 42 5.06 -35.38 -5.33
N LEU A 43 5.12 -34.39 -4.45
CA LEU A 43 4.99 -32.99 -4.84
C LEU A 43 6.26 -32.53 -5.55
N LEU A 44 6.17 -32.21 -6.83
CA LEU A 44 7.28 -31.72 -7.62
C LEU A 44 7.03 -30.27 -8.02
N ARG A 45 8.07 -29.44 -7.89
CA ARG A 45 8.08 -28.08 -8.43
C ARG A 45 8.63 -28.10 -9.86
N GLN A 46 7.82 -27.68 -10.80
CA GLN A 46 8.23 -27.49 -12.19
C GLN A 46 8.33 -26.01 -12.53
N THR A 47 9.46 -25.56 -13.07
CA THR A 47 9.70 -24.16 -13.48
C THR A 47 9.34 -23.90 -14.93
N GLN A 48 9.21 -24.95 -15.73
CA GLN A 48 8.80 -24.89 -17.13
C GLN A 48 7.70 -25.91 -17.36
N VAL A 49 6.61 -25.51 -18.02
CA VAL A 49 5.55 -26.39 -18.47
C VAL A 49 5.84 -26.69 -19.95
N ASN A 50 6.24 -27.90 -20.25
CA ASN A 50 6.63 -28.31 -21.62
C ASN A 50 5.43 -28.64 -22.50
N GLU A 51 4.27 -28.96 -21.91
CA GLU A 51 3.02 -29.25 -22.63
C GLU A 51 1.83 -28.61 -21.92
N PRO A 52 0.86 -28.09 -22.69
CA PRO A 52 -0.39 -27.60 -22.12
C PRO A 52 -1.19 -28.78 -21.55
N GLY A 53 -1.43 -28.75 -20.24
CA GLY A 53 -2.34 -29.72 -19.59
C GLY A 53 -3.81 -29.36 -19.75
N THR A 54 -4.67 -30.28 -19.35
CA THR A 54 -6.12 -29.99 -19.22
C THR A 54 -6.40 -29.23 -17.94
N VAL A 55 -7.15 -28.12 -18.03
CA VAL A 55 -7.59 -27.37 -16.85
C VAL A 55 -8.67 -28.18 -16.13
N VAL A 56 -8.37 -28.66 -14.94
CA VAL A 56 -9.30 -29.45 -14.10
C VAL A 56 -10.08 -28.59 -13.13
N ALA A 57 -9.56 -27.41 -12.77
CA ALA A 57 -10.21 -26.43 -11.90
C ALA A 57 -9.67 -25.03 -12.17
N SER A 58 -10.50 -24.03 -11.98
CA SER A 58 -10.09 -22.62 -12.04
C SER A 58 -10.73 -21.82 -10.92
N LYS A 59 -10.02 -20.83 -10.41
CA LYS A 59 -10.51 -19.88 -9.41
C LYS A 59 -10.20 -18.45 -9.88
N GLN A 60 -11.23 -17.64 -10.00
CA GLN A 60 -11.04 -16.21 -10.27
C GLN A 60 -10.83 -15.46 -8.95
N SER A 61 -9.96 -14.45 -8.97
CA SER A 61 -9.80 -13.50 -7.86
C SER A 61 -11.05 -12.62 -7.74
N ALA A 62 -11.15 -11.87 -6.63
CA ALA A 62 -12.05 -10.73 -6.55
C ALA A 62 -11.73 -9.71 -7.67
N PRO A 63 -12.68 -8.86 -8.06
CA PRO A 63 -12.43 -7.76 -9.00
C PRO A 63 -11.25 -6.89 -8.56
N LEU A 64 -10.49 -6.36 -9.52
CA LEU A 64 -9.30 -5.55 -9.22
C LEU A 64 -9.63 -4.37 -8.31
N HIS A 65 -10.76 -3.70 -8.51
CA HIS A 65 -11.22 -2.60 -7.67
C HIS A 65 -11.31 -3.00 -6.18
N ASP A 66 -11.85 -4.17 -5.87
CA ASP A 66 -12.00 -4.64 -4.50
C ASP A 66 -10.64 -4.99 -3.87
N LEU A 67 -9.73 -5.58 -4.66
CA LEU A 67 -8.36 -5.83 -4.23
C LEU A 67 -7.63 -4.53 -3.93
N LEU A 68 -7.77 -3.50 -4.79
CA LEU A 68 -7.17 -2.18 -4.58
C LEU A 68 -7.74 -1.50 -3.33
N LYS A 69 -9.04 -1.61 -3.09
CA LYS A 69 -9.68 -1.08 -1.88
C LYS A 69 -9.12 -1.76 -0.61
N ILE A 70 -8.99 -3.09 -0.61
CA ILE A 70 -8.36 -3.82 0.50
C ILE A 70 -6.92 -3.37 0.69
N MET A 71 -6.14 -3.30 -0.40
CA MET A 71 -4.74 -2.86 -0.40
C MET A 71 -4.58 -1.48 0.24
N LEU A 72 -5.40 -0.52 -0.15
CA LEU A 72 -5.32 0.85 0.34
C LEU A 72 -5.80 0.97 1.79
N LYS A 73 -6.97 0.40 2.12
CA LYS A 73 -7.57 0.48 3.47
C LYS A 73 -6.72 -0.25 4.52
N LYS A 74 -6.26 -1.47 4.22
CA LYS A 74 -5.49 -2.29 5.15
C LYS A 74 -3.99 -2.15 5.02
N SER A 75 -3.52 -1.40 3.99
CA SER A 75 -2.10 -1.29 3.68
C SER A 75 -1.46 -2.66 3.43
N ASP A 76 -2.09 -3.47 2.56
CA ASP A 76 -1.63 -4.83 2.26
C ASP A 76 -0.47 -4.80 1.27
N ASN A 77 0.72 -5.12 1.77
CA ASN A 77 1.95 -5.07 1.00
C ASN A 77 2.01 -6.16 -0.08
N MET A 78 1.44 -7.34 0.18
CA MET A 78 1.46 -8.45 -0.77
C MET A 78 0.62 -8.12 -2.02
N ILE A 79 -0.56 -7.54 -1.82
CA ILE A 79 -1.41 -7.11 -2.94
C ILE A 79 -0.69 -6.00 -3.70
N ALA A 80 -0.10 -5.00 -3.02
CA ALA A 80 0.61 -3.89 -3.66
C ALA A 80 1.76 -4.38 -4.54
N ASP A 81 2.61 -5.26 -4.03
CA ASP A 81 3.74 -5.82 -4.76
C ASP A 81 3.30 -6.74 -5.92
N THR A 82 2.21 -7.46 -5.73
CA THR A 82 1.64 -8.30 -6.79
C THR A 82 1.11 -7.43 -7.93
N VAL A 83 0.29 -6.41 -7.61
CA VAL A 83 -0.25 -5.48 -8.61
C VAL A 83 0.87 -4.75 -9.33
N PHE A 84 1.90 -4.29 -8.61
CA PHE A 84 3.07 -3.63 -9.21
C PHE A 84 3.75 -4.51 -10.28
N ARG A 85 3.97 -5.78 -9.98
CA ARG A 85 4.57 -6.73 -10.93
C ARG A 85 3.61 -7.07 -12.09
N MET A 86 2.30 -7.16 -11.81
CA MET A 86 1.28 -7.37 -12.83
C MET A 86 1.17 -6.20 -13.82
N ILE A 87 1.34 -4.95 -13.37
CA ILE A 87 1.41 -3.77 -14.24
C ILE A 87 2.56 -3.93 -15.25
N GLY A 88 3.73 -4.37 -14.77
CA GLY A 88 4.89 -4.65 -15.63
C GLY A 88 4.60 -5.74 -16.67
N HIS A 89 3.98 -6.84 -16.24
CA HIS A 89 3.56 -7.91 -17.15
C HIS A 89 2.57 -7.41 -18.20
N ALA A 90 1.52 -6.75 -17.78
CA ALA A 90 0.46 -6.25 -18.68
C ALA A 90 0.98 -5.21 -19.69
N ARG A 91 1.94 -4.37 -19.27
CA ARG A 91 2.48 -3.31 -20.13
C ARG A 91 3.43 -3.81 -21.21
N PHE A 92 4.27 -4.80 -20.88
CA PHE A 92 5.37 -5.22 -21.74
C PHE A 92 5.25 -6.66 -22.25
N ASN A 93 4.23 -7.41 -21.81
CA ASN A 93 4.04 -8.84 -22.11
C ASN A 93 5.27 -9.70 -21.76
N VAL A 94 5.90 -9.40 -20.60
CA VAL A 94 7.06 -10.12 -20.05
C VAL A 94 6.72 -10.67 -18.67
N PRO A 95 7.51 -11.61 -18.10
CA PRO A 95 7.30 -12.03 -16.73
C PRO A 95 7.24 -10.84 -15.75
N GLY A 96 6.29 -10.84 -14.82
CA GLY A 96 6.08 -9.79 -13.84
C GLY A 96 7.26 -9.71 -12.85
N THR A 97 8.26 -8.88 -13.18
CA THR A 97 9.44 -8.61 -12.34
C THR A 97 9.35 -7.24 -11.69
N TRP A 98 10.16 -6.99 -10.67
CA TRP A 98 10.30 -5.68 -10.04
C TRP A 98 10.72 -4.60 -11.03
N ARG A 99 11.66 -4.93 -11.90
CA ARG A 99 12.14 -4.02 -12.96
C ARG A 99 11.03 -3.67 -13.93
N ALA A 100 10.32 -4.68 -14.46
CA ALA A 100 9.21 -4.43 -15.37
C ALA A 100 8.12 -3.58 -14.74
N GLY A 101 7.78 -3.83 -13.45
CA GLY A 101 6.85 -3.00 -12.69
C GLY A 101 7.31 -1.55 -12.56
N SER A 102 8.57 -1.34 -12.17
CA SER A 102 9.17 -0.01 -12.08
C SER A 102 9.13 0.74 -13.42
N ASP A 103 9.58 0.10 -14.48
CA ASP A 103 9.63 0.69 -15.81
C ASP A 103 8.22 1.05 -16.31
N ALA A 104 7.24 0.16 -16.09
CA ALA A 104 5.85 0.37 -16.49
C ALA A 104 5.20 1.53 -15.72
N VAL A 105 5.33 1.58 -14.38
CA VAL A 105 4.78 2.65 -13.57
C VAL A 105 5.41 4.00 -13.95
N ARG A 106 6.73 4.05 -14.12
CA ARG A 106 7.43 5.26 -14.58
C ARG A 106 6.93 5.74 -15.94
N GLN A 107 6.73 4.82 -16.88
CA GLN A 107 6.22 5.15 -18.21
C GLN A 107 4.78 5.66 -18.15
N ILE A 108 3.90 5.02 -17.39
CA ILE A 108 2.50 5.43 -17.22
C ILE A 108 2.42 6.82 -16.60
N LEU A 109 3.12 7.06 -15.51
CA LEU A 109 3.12 8.36 -14.83
C LEU A 109 3.60 9.49 -15.74
N ARG A 110 4.67 9.25 -16.52
CA ARG A 110 5.20 10.24 -17.46
C ARG A 110 4.30 10.47 -18.66
N GLN A 111 3.84 9.40 -19.31
CA GLN A 111 3.18 9.50 -20.59
C GLN A 111 1.67 9.73 -20.51
N GLN A 112 1.02 9.15 -19.50
CA GLN A 112 -0.44 9.23 -19.36
C GLN A 112 -0.85 10.27 -18.31
N ALA A 113 -0.12 10.38 -17.22
CA ALA A 113 -0.45 11.33 -16.15
C ALA A 113 0.34 12.64 -16.24
N GLY A 114 1.30 12.78 -17.18
CA GLY A 114 2.10 14.00 -17.33
C GLY A 114 2.95 14.35 -16.11
N VAL A 115 3.21 13.38 -15.22
CA VAL A 115 3.95 13.58 -13.97
C VAL A 115 5.44 13.67 -14.27
N ASP A 116 6.09 14.71 -13.77
CA ASP A 116 7.54 14.78 -13.77
C ASP A 116 8.11 13.83 -12.70
N ILE A 117 8.59 12.69 -13.16
CA ILE A 117 9.17 11.68 -12.29
C ILE A 117 10.66 11.90 -12.00
N GLY A 118 11.33 12.83 -12.69
CA GLY A 118 12.73 13.20 -12.44
C GLY A 118 13.62 12.03 -12.03
N ASN A 119 14.30 12.17 -10.89
CA ASN A 119 15.14 11.16 -10.27
C ASN A 119 14.39 10.19 -9.34
N THR A 120 13.06 10.08 -9.46
CA THR A 120 12.26 9.15 -8.66
C THR A 120 12.73 7.71 -8.87
N ILE A 121 12.91 6.96 -7.80
CA ILE A 121 13.22 5.53 -7.81
C ILE A 121 12.01 4.80 -7.22
N ILE A 122 11.47 3.85 -7.98
CA ILE A 122 10.36 3.00 -7.58
C ILE A 122 10.88 1.56 -7.59
N ALA A 123 11.26 1.04 -6.44
CA ALA A 123 11.87 -0.27 -6.30
C ALA A 123 10.86 -1.39 -6.06
N ASP A 124 9.72 -1.07 -5.44
CA ASP A 124 8.62 -2.00 -5.15
C ASP A 124 7.26 -1.29 -5.18
N GLY A 125 6.19 -2.05 -5.05
CA GLY A 125 4.82 -1.53 -5.00
C GLY A 125 4.33 -1.20 -3.58
N SER A 126 4.91 -1.84 -2.57
CA SER A 126 4.49 -1.72 -1.17
C SER A 126 5.12 -0.54 -0.42
N GLY A 127 6.22 0.00 -0.93
CA GLY A 127 6.98 1.05 -0.25
C GLY A 127 7.89 0.52 0.88
N LEU A 128 8.06 -0.80 1.02
CA LEU A 128 8.94 -1.38 2.05
C LEU A 128 10.42 -1.21 1.73
N SER A 129 10.77 -1.14 0.45
CA SER A 129 12.15 -0.91 0.05
C SER A 129 12.61 0.48 0.44
N ARG A 130 13.74 0.58 1.15
CA ARG A 130 14.39 1.86 1.44
C ARG A 130 15.07 2.49 0.22
N HIS A 131 15.09 1.80 -0.90
CA HIS A 131 15.55 2.32 -2.19
C HIS A 131 14.47 3.14 -2.93
N ASN A 132 13.23 3.12 -2.46
CA ASN A 132 12.21 4.02 -2.99
C ASN A 132 12.55 5.47 -2.65
N LEU A 133 12.67 6.31 -3.68
CA LEU A 133 12.93 7.74 -3.55
C LEU A 133 11.92 8.51 -4.39
N ILE A 134 11.08 9.30 -3.74
CA ILE A 134 10.11 10.16 -4.41
C ILE A 134 10.04 11.52 -3.73
N ALA A 135 10.11 12.58 -4.53
CA ALA A 135 9.95 13.94 -4.03
C ALA A 135 8.48 14.23 -3.66
N PRO A 136 8.22 15.05 -2.62
CA PRO A 136 6.86 15.50 -2.31
C PRO A 136 6.16 16.16 -3.50
N ALA A 137 6.88 16.93 -4.29
CA ALA A 137 6.36 17.58 -5.50
C ALA A 137 5.87 16.56 -6.56
N THR A 138 6.62 15.46 -6.77
CA THR A 138 6.20 14.38 -7.67
C THR A 138 4.94 13.70 -7.15
N MET A 139 4.86 13.41 -5.84
CA MET A 139 3.66 12.82 -5.24
C MET A 139 2.46 13.78 -5.33
N MET A 140 2.69 15.08 -5.18
CA MET A 140 1.62 16.09 -5.35
C MET A 140 1.05 16.07 -6.76
N GLN A 141 1.88 15.95 -7.81
CA GLN A 141 1.41 15.83 -9.19
C GLN A 141 0.57 14.55 -9.40
N VAL A 142 0.97 13.43 -8.78
CA VAL A 142 0.17 12.20 -8.81
C VAL A 142 -1.20 12.41 -8.15
N LEU A 143 -1.26 13.06 -6.99
CA LEU A 143 -2.52 13.37 -6.32
C LEU A 143 -3.40 14.32 -7.12
N GLN A 144 -2.81 15.32 -7.78
CA GLN A 144 -3.53 16.24 -8.66
C GLN A 144 -4.15 15.50 -9.85
N TYR A 145 -3.39 14.60 -10.49
CA TYR A 145 -3.91 13.75 -11.55
C TYR A 145 -5.08 12.89 -11.07
N ILE A 146 -4.94 12.25 -9.91
CA ILE A 146 -6.01 11.45 -9.30
C ILE A 146 -7.26 12.33 -9.06
N ALA A 147 -7.11 13.52 -8.50
CA ALA A 147 -8.23 14.41 -8.22
C ALA A 147 -8.99 14.82 -9.49
N GLN A 148 -8.27 15.05 -10.59
CA GLN A 148 -8.86 15.41 -11.90
C GLN A 148 -9.64 14.25 -12.55
N HIS A 149 -9.24 13.00 -12.26
CA HIS A 149 -9.82 11.80 -12.87
C HIS A 149 -10.61 10.92 -11.87
N ASP A 150 -10.90 11.42 -10.67
CA ASP A 150 -11.53 10.60 -9.62
C ASP A 150 -12.96 10.14 -9.97
N ASN A 151 -13.66 10.87 -10.84
CA ASN A 151 -14.97 10.45 -11.36
C ASN A 151 -14.89 9.11 -12.12
N GLU A 152 -13.75 8.81 -12.75
CA GLU A 152 -13.50 7.56 -13.46
C GLU A 152 -12.82 6.53 -12.58
N LEU A 153 -11.83 6.98 -11.78
CA LEU A 153 -10.99 6.11 -10.96
C LEU A 153 -11.67 5.66 -9.66
N ASN A 154 -12.55 6.49 -9.11
CA ASN A 154 -13.13 6.32 -7.77
C ASN A 154 -12.07 6.00 -6.69
N PHE A 155 -10.87 6.59 -6.85
CA PHE A 155 -9.70 6.25 -6.05
C PHE A 155 -9.79 6.83 -4.63
N ILE A 156 -10.30 8.06 -4.50
CA ILE A 156 -10.36 8.76 -3.20
C ILE A 156 -11.23 7.99 -2.21
N SER A 157 -12.30 7.35 -2.68
CA SER A 157 -13.19 6.53 -1.84
C SER A 157 -12.51 5.25 -1.32
N MET A 158 -11.49 4.76 -2.02
CA MET A 158 -10.70 3.59 -1.62
C MET A 158 -9.64 3.93 -0.56
N LEU A 159 -9.28 5.21 -0.37
CA LEU A 159 -8.33 5.61 0.66
C LEU A 159 -8.93 5.45 2.07
N PRO A 160 -8.12 5.15 3.10
CA PRO A 160 -8.53 5.24 4.49
C PRO A 160 -9.13 6.61 4.83
N LEU A 161 -10.24 6.61 5.56
CA LEU A 161 -10.93 7.81 6.03
C LEU A 161 -10.68 8.01 7.53
N ALA A 162 -10.17 9.18 7.91
CA ALA A 162 -9.85 9.50 9.30
C ALA A 162 -11.07 9.33 10.22
N GLY A 163 -10.88 8.66 11.35
CA GLY A 163 -11.90 8.37 12.34
C GLY A 163 -12.88 7.26 11.96
N TYR A 164 -12.89 6.79 10.72
CA TYR A 164 -13.91 5.84 10.23
C TYR A 164 -13.33 4.47 9.87
N ASP A 165 -12.29 4.41 9.04
CA ASP A 165 -11.83 3.13 8.53
C ASP A 165 -10.33 3.06 8.22
N GLY A 166 -9.88 1.84 7.93
CA GLY A 166 -8.52 1.55 7.48
C GLY A 166 -7.44 2.00 8.46
N SER A 167 -6.27 2.35 7.93
CA SER A 167 -5.12 2.76 8.75
C SER A 167 -5.27 4.13 9.42
N LEU A 168 -6.32 4.88 9.10
CA LEU A 168 -6.62 6.18 9.70
C LEU A 168 -7.71 6.14 10.78
N GLN A 169 -8.38 5.01 10.98
CA GLN A 169 -9.48 4.87 11.93
C GLN A 169 -9.11 5.36 13.33
N TYR A 170 -7.90 5.06 13.79
CA TYR A 170 -7.43 5.40 15.15
C TYR A 170 -6.16 6.26 15.10
N ARG A 171 -5.99 7.11 14.08
CA ARG A 171 -4.81 7.98 13.98
C ARG A 171 -4.99 9.19 14.89
N ALA A 172 -4.36 9.12 16.08
CA ALA A 172 -4.55 10.07 17.16
C ALA A 172 -4.31 11.53 16.75
N GLY A 173 -3.33 11.83 15.88
CA GLY A 173 -3.04 13.19 15.42
C GLY A 173 -4.21 13.82 14.66
N LEU A 174 -4.85 13.07 13.78
CA LEU A 174 -6.02 13.54 13.02
C LEU A 174 -7.26 13.67 13.92
N HIS A 175 -7.46 12.70 14.80
CA HIS A 175 -8.56 12.76 15.77
C HIS A 175 -8.46 13.99 16.68
N GLN A 176 -7.28 14.27 17.24
CA GLN A 176 -7.03 15.45 18.07
C GLN A 176 -7.11 16.76 17.27
N ALA A 177 -6.87 16.73 15.97
CA ALA A 177 -7.08 17.87 15.08
C ALA A 177 -8.56 18.17 14.82
N GLY A 178 -9.47 17.25 15.13
CA GLY A 178 -10.91 17.37 14.84
C GLY A 178 -11.25 17.20 13.37
N VAL A 179 -10.44 16.44 12.63
CA VAL A 179 -10.61 16.23 11.17
C VAL A 179 -11.12 14.83 10.82
N ASP A 180 -11.80 14.16 11.74
CA ASP A 180 -12.47 12.90 11.48
C ASP A 180 -13.52 13.08 10.37
N GLY A 181 -13.53 12.15 9.40
CA GLY A 181 -14.37 12.25 8.21
C GLY A 181 -13.95 13.31 7.18
N LYS A 182 -12.85 14.04 7.42
CA LYS A 182 -12.38 15.11 6.54
C LYS A 182 -11.10 14.76 5.77
N VAL A 183 -10.36 13.76 6.22
CA VAL A 183 -9.08 13.35 5.62
C VAL A 183 -9.20 11.95 5.03
N SER A 184 -9.01 11.83 3.72
CA SER A 184 -8.86 10.57 2.99
C SER A 184 -7.42 10.44 2.52
N ALA A 185 -6.63 9.52 3.13
CA ALA A 185 -5.19 9.49 2.86
C ALA A 185 -4.56 8.10 3.07
N LYS A 186 -3.42 7.88 2.40
CA LYS A 186 -2.58 6.70 2.58
C LYS A 186 -1.44 6.99 3.53
N THR A 187 -1.26 6.11 4.50
CA THR A 187 -0.14 6.14 5.45
C THR A 187 1.09 5.45 4.89
N GLY A 188 2.29 5.93 5.27
CA GLY A 188 3.56 5.25 5.08
C GLY A 188 4.39 5.34 6.35
N SER A 189 4.78 4.20 6.94
CA SER A 189 5.53 4.18 8.19
C SER A 189 6.61 3.11 8.14
N LEU A 190 7.86 3.54 8.31
CA LEU A 190 9.04 2.72 8.55
C LEU A 190 9.80 3.29 9.74
N GLN A 191 10.86 2.61 10.17
CA GLN A 191 11.74 3.19 11.19
C GLN A 191 12.35 4.52 10.69
N GLY A 192 12.08 5.61 11.39
CA GLY A 192 12.54 6.96 11.03
C GLY A 192 11.78 7.58 9.84
N VAL A 193 10.63 7.00 9.44
CA VAL A 193 9.76 7.54 8.38
C VAL A 193 8.32 7.54 8.87
N TYR A 194 7.64 8.69 8.70
CA TYR A 194 6.25 8.87 9.10
C TYR A 194 5.53 9.77 8.10
N ASN A 195 4.89 9.15 7.12
CA ASN A 195 4.34 9.80 5.95
C ASN A 195 2.81 9.71 5.92
N LEU A 196 2.20 10.70 5.30
CA LEU A 196 0.78 10.74 4.97
C LEU A 196 0.60 11.55 3.68
N ALA A 197 -0.16 11.00 2.72
CA ALA A 197 -0.46 11.69 1.47
C ALA A 197 -1.89 11.40 1.04
N GLY A 198 -2.62 12.40 0.58
CA GLY A 198 -4.01 12.27 0.20
C GLY A 198 -4.74 13.61 0.11
N PHE A 199 -5.97 13.62 0.59
CA PHE A 199 -6.90 14.73 0.45
C PHE A 199 -7.52 15.11 1.79
N ILE A 200 -7.76 16.42 1.99
CA ILE A 200 -8.49 16.97 3.11
C ILE A 200 -9.61 17.87 2.59
N THR A 201 -10.80 17.76 3.18
CA THR A 201 -11.87 18.74 2.97
C THR A 201 -11.81 19.74 4.11
N THR A 202 -11.55 21.00 3.81
CA THR A 202 -11.37 22.10 4.77
C THR A 202 -12.70 22.57 5.36
N ALA A 203 -12.66 23.47 6.34
CA ALA A 203 -13.85 24.06 6.94
C ALA A 203 -14.69 24.84 5.92
N SER A 204 -14.05 25.46 4.91
CA SER A 204 -14.73 26.14 3.80
C SER A 204 -15.41 25.17 2.80
N GLY A 205 -15.20 23.86 2.94
CA GLY A 205 -15.68 22.84 2.01
C GLY A 205 -14.76 22.58 0.82
N GLN A 206 -13.63 23.27 0.73
CA GLN A 206 -12.66 23.05 -0.34
C GLN A 206 -11.91 21.75 -0.14
N ARG A 207 -11.77 20.93 -1.20
CA ARG A 207 -10.91 19.74 -1.20
C ARG A 207 -9.50 20.11 -1.63
N MET A 208 -8.54 19.82 -0.77
CA MET A 208 -7.12 20.06 -1.01
C MET A 208 -6.33 18.76 -1.02
N ALA A 209 -5.38 18.61 -1.95
CA ALA A 209 -4.38 17.55 -1.89
C ALA A 209 -3.25 17.98 -0.94
N PHE A 210 -2.68 17.01 -0.22
CA PHE A 210 -1.53 17.25 0.65
C PHE A 210 -0.55 16.09 0.64
N VAL A 211 0.73 16.40 0.88
CA VAL A 211 1.82 15.44 1.04
C VAL A 211 2.62 15.80 2.29
N GLN A 212 2.64 14.90 3.26
CA GLN A 212 3.46 15.00 4.46
C GLN A 212 4.51 13.89 4.43
N TYR A 213 5.77 14.26 4.29
CA TYR A 213 6.90 13.35 4.39
C TYR A 213 7.79 13.76 5.55
N LEU A 214 7.87 12.91 6.57
CA LEU A 214 8.79 13.03 7.69
C LEU A 214 9.80 11.88 7.64
N SER A 215 11.07 12.20 7.51
CA SER A 215 12.14 11.22 7.48
C SER A 215 13.34 11.70 8.31
N GLY A 216 14.10 10.76 8.85
CA GLY A 216 15.30 11.07 9.63
C GLY A 216 15.04 11.82 10.93
N TYR A 217 13.80 11.78 11.46
CA TYR A 217 13.47 12.45 12.70
C TYR A 217 14.05 11.73 13.92
N ALA A 218 14.53 12.52 14.88
CA ALA A 218 14.92 12.08 16.21
C ALA A 218 13.85 12.48 17.24
N VAL A 219 13.72 11.68 18.29
CA VAL A 219 12.80 11.93 19.41
C VAL A 219 13.61 12.34 20.62
N GLU A 220 13.21 13.43 21.26
CA GLU A 220 13.83 13.93 22.50
C GLU A 220 13.92 12.81 23.56
N PRO A 221 14.99 12.77 24.38
CA PRO A 221 15.14 11.75 25.43
C PRO A 221 13.94 11.63 26.37
N ALA A 222 13.29 12.75 26.69
CA ALA A 222 12.08 12.77 27.53
C ALA A 222 10.88 12.04 26.89
N ASP A 223 10.82 12.00 25.54
CA ASP A 223 9.73 11.40 24.79
C ASP A 223 10.06 9.96 24.29
N GLN A 224 11.25 9.44 24.61
CA GLN A 224 11.66 8.10 24.11
C GLN A 224 10.75 6.97 24.56
N ARG A 225 10.14 7.06 25.74
CA ARG A 225 9.17 6.07 26.24
C ARG A 225 7.88 6.08 25.42
N ASN A 226 7.54 7.21 24.82
CA ASN A 226 6.37 7.33 23.96
C ASN A 226 6.70 8.15 22.69
N ARG A 227 7.48 7.53 21.80
CA ARG A 227 7.99 8.12 20.55
C ARG A 227 6.92 8.71 19.63
N ARG A 228 5.64 8.44 19.89
CA ARG A 228 4.53 8.93 19.06
C ARG A 228 3.98 10.27 19.53
N ILE A 229 4.21 10.68 20.77
CA ILE A 229 3.67 11.94 21.30
C ILE A 229 4.06 13.14 20.43
N PRO A 230 5.36 13.33 20.07
CA PRO A 230 5.76 14.45 19.21
C PRO A 230 5.10 14.43 17.83
N LEU A 231 4.97 13.25 17.24
CA LEU A 231 4.33 13.08 15.94
C LEU A 231 2.83 13.39 15.98
N VAL A 232 2.14 12.93 17.03
CA VAL A 232 0.72 13.22 17.27
C VAL A 232 0.49 14.71 17.45
N ARG A 233 1.34 15.39 18.26
CA ARG A 233 1.27 16.84 18.48
C ARG A 233 1.51 17.61 17.18
N PHE A 234 2.51 17.21 16.40
CA PHE A 234 2.81 17.83 15.10
C PHE A 234 1.60 17.69 14.16
N GLU A 235 1.08 16.50 13.97
CA GLU A 235 -0.08 16.26 13.09
C GLU A 235 -1.32 17.01 13.56
N SER A 236 -1.61 16.97 14.86
CA SER A 236 -2.77 17.66 15.42
C SER A 236 -2.75 19.16 15.11
N ARG A 237 -1.60 19.81 15.27
CA ARG A 237 -1.45 21.24 14.97
C ARG A 237 -1.57 21.50 13.46
N LEU A 238 -0.81 20.75 12.65
CA LEU A 238 -0.76 20.92 11.20
C LEU A 238 -2.16 20.76 10.56
N TYR A 239 -2.85 19.66 10.86
CA TYR A 239 -4.14 19.38 10.21
C TYR A 239 -5.28 20.23 10.75
N LYS A 240 -5.21 20.66 12.00
CA LYS A 240 -6.13 21.66 12.53
C LYS A 240 -5.97 23.00 11.79
N ASP A 241 -4.73 23.44 11.59
CA ASP A 241 -4.42 24.68 10.90
C ASP A 241 -4.87 24.65 9.44
N ILE A 242 -4.53 23.59 8.71
CA ILE A 242 -4.99 23.39 7.33
C ILE A 242 -6.51 23.39 7.24
N TYR A 243 -7.20 22.72 8.17
CA TYR A 243 -8.64 22.62 8.16
C TYR A 243 -9.32 23.95 8.40
N GLN A 244 -8.81 24.76 9.33
CA GLN A 244 -9.48 26.00 9.79
C GLN A 244 -9.16 27.22 8.92
N ASN A 245 -7.96 27.28 8.32
CA ASN A 245 -7.46 28.48 7.64
C ASN A 245 -7.52 28.41 6.10
N ASN A 246 -8.25 27.42 5.54
CA ASN A 246 -8.42 27.30 4.09
C ASN A 246 -9.88 27.07 3.69
#